data_79317ccc9b3eefce69cc9e0ae881283a
#
_entry.id   79317ccc9b3eefce69cc9e0ae881283a
#
_cell.length_a   1.000
_cell.length_b   1.000
_cell.length_c   1.000
_cell.angle_alpha   90.00
_cell.angle_beta   90.00
_cell.angle_gamma   90.00
#
_symmetry.space_group_name_H-M   'P 1'
#
loop_
_entity.id
_entity.type
_entity.pdbx_description
1 polymer ?
#
loop_
_entity_poly.entity_id
_entity_poly.type
_entity_poly.pdbx_seq_one_letter_code
_entity_poly.pdbx_strand_id
1 'polypeptide(L)'
;MEHIIQMEGINKYYKMGAESLHALREVNLTVERGEFLAILGPSGSAKSTLMNIVGCMDTADTGSYQLDGAEISAMKDDQLTQVRNEKIGFIFQKYQLIPRYTVLQNICMPVLIRGSSRREAEEQCMETIRLLGLGERVTHKPSELSGGQQQRVAIARALVGRPSILLADEPTGALDSATGREVLELFVELNGLGNTIVMITHDEKVARYAHRVVRIVDGELHS
;
A
#
# COMPACT_ATOMS: atom_id res chain seq x y z
N MET A 1 -13.91 17.53 6.37
CA MET A 1 -13.58 16.30 5.64
C MET A 1 -12.96 15.33 6.65
N GLU A 2 -13.15 14.04 6.50
CA GLU A 2 -12.69 13.05 7.48
C GLU A 2 -11.26 12.61 7.11
N HIS A 3 -10.28 12.88 7.99
CA HIS A 3 -8.91 12.41 7.79
C HIS A 3 -8.85 10.90 8.08
N ILE A 4 -8.32 10.14 7.13
CA ILE A 4 -8.09 8.70 7.29
C ILE A 4 -6.69 8.41 7.82
N ILE A 5 -5.71 9.27 7.47
CA ILE A 5 -4.36 9.27 8.04
C ILE A 5 -4.13 10.63 8.69
N GLN A 6 -3.66 10.63 9.92
CA GLN A 6 -3.20 11.82 10.62
C GLN A 6 -1.91 11.48 11.37
N MET A 7 -0.80 12.10 10.95
CA MET A 7 0.53 11.95 11.52
C MET A 7 1.04 13.32 11.95
N GLU A 8 1.53 13.44 13.20
CA GLU A 8 2.00 14.69 13.75
C GLU A 8 3.34 14.49 14.46
N GLY A 9 4.37 15.23 14.05
CA GLY A 9 5.70 15.23 14.65
C GLY A 9 6.39 13.86 14.63
N ILE A 10 6.19 13.07 13.58
CA ILE A 10 6.76 11.72 13.49
C ILE A 10 8.26 11.78 13.31
N ASN A 11 8.97 11.13 14.26
CA ASN A 11 10.41 10.92 14.17
C ASN A 11 10.74 9.42 14.17
N LYS A 12 11.77 9.05 13.41
CA LYS A 12 12.30 7.68 13.38
C LYS A 12 13.81 7.69 13.38
N TYR A 13 14.40 6.88 14.27
CA TYR A 13 15.84 6.73 14.41
C TYR A 13 16.25 5.27 14.22
N TYR A 14 17.33 5.04 13.48
CA TYR A 14 17.95 3.70 13.36
C TYR A 14 19.36 3.71 13.94
N LYS A 15 19.69 2.75 14.80
CA LYS A 15 21.03 2.57 15.33
C LYS A 15 21.91 1.91 14.28
N MET A 16 23.01 2.56 13.92
CA MET A 16 24.02 2.07 12.97
C MET A 16 25.38 1.96 13.71
N GLY A 17 25.55 0.90 14.50
CA GLY A 17 26.73 0.75 15.36
C GLY A 17 26.77 1.80 16.46
N ALA A 18 27.78 2.69 16.46
CA ALA A 18 27.91 3.80 17.41
C ALA A 18 27.13 5.06 17.00
N GLU A 19 26.66 5.13 15.77
CA GLU A 19 25.93 6.28 15.24
C GLU A 19 24.41 6.04 15.22
N SER A 20 23.64 7.12 15.21
CA SER A 20 22.18 7.08 15.05
C SER A 20 21.77 7.84 13.80
N LEU A 21 21.10 7.16 12.87
CA LEU A 21 20.53 7.79 11.70
C LEU A 21 19.13 8.31 12.05
N HIS A 22 18.92 9.62 11.94
CA HIS A 22 17.60 10.26 12.04
C HIS A 22 16.91 10.16 10.67
N ALA A 23 16.12 9.11 10.46
CA ALA A 23 15.56 8.75 9.17
C ALA A 23 14.29 9.57 8.81
N LEU A 24 13.42 9.85 9.79
CA LEU A 24 12.28 10.75 9.62
C LEU A 24 12.34 11.86 10.66
N ARG A 25 12.08 13.10 10.22
CA ARG A 25 12.27 14.33 11.01
C ARG A 25 10.98 15.12 11.02
N GLU A 26 10.32 15.19 12.20
CA GLU A 26 9.12 15.98 12.43
C GLU A 26 8.08 15.86 11.30
N VAL A 27 7.87 14.64 10.79
CA VAL A 27 6.97 14.42 9.65
C VAL A 27 5.53 14.63 10.08
N ASN A 28 4.84 15.52 9.34
CA ASN A 28 3.42 15.78 9.48
C ASN A 28 2.73 15.40 8.17
N LEU A 29 1.72 14.54 8.24
CA LEU A 29 0.99 14.06 7.06
C LEU A 29 -0.48 13.84 7.40
N THR A 30 -1.37 14.47 6.63
CA THR A 30 -2.80 14.17 6.65
C THR A 30 -3.23 13.64 5.30
N VAL A 31 -4.12 12.64 5.28
CA VAL A 31 -4.76 12.11 4.06
C VAL A 31 -6.26 12.04 4.31
N GLU A 32 -7.04 12.55 3.37
CA GLU A 32 -8.49 12.52 3.43
C GLU A 32 -9.05 11.17 2.92
N ARG A 33 -10.22 10.79 3.40
CA ARG A 33 -10.90 9.60 2.87
C ARG A 33 -11.24 9.79 1.38
N GLY A 34 -10.89 8.81 0.54
CA GLY A 34 -11.05 8.89 -0.91
C GLY A 34 -9.99 9.71 -1.63
N GLU A 35 -8.97 10.20 -0.93
CA GLU A 35 -7.86 10.91 -1.56
C GLU A 35 -6.91 9.94 -2.29
N PHE A 36 -6.37 10.38 -3.43
CA PHE A 36 -5.22 9.77 -4.07
C PHE A 36 -4.00 10.68 -3.87
N LEU A 37 -3.13 10.27 -2.95
CA LEU A 37 -1.89 10.97 -2.59
C LEU A 37 -0.68 10.26 -3.20
N ALA A 38 0.27 11.03 -3.77
CA ALA A 38 1.60 10.54 -4.10
C ALA A 38 2.66 11.15 -3.18
N ILE A 39 3.55 10.29 -2.66
CA ILE A 39 4.75 10.66 -1.92
C ILE A 39 5.94 10.49 -2.85
N LEU A 40 6.50 11.60 -3.31
CA LEU A 40 7.59 11.66 -4.29
C LEU A 40 8.92 11.97 -3.58
N GLY A 41 9.98 11.27 -3.95
CA GLY A 41 11.31 11.58 -3.42
C GLY A 41 12.42 10.74 -4.07
N PRO A 42 13.68 11.20 -4.04
CA PRO A 42 14.80 10.45 -4.59
C PRO A 42 15.10 9.18 -3.80
N SER A 43 15.94 8.30 -4.34
CA SER A 43 16.44 7.15 -3.59
C SER A 43 17.17 7.60 -2.32
N GLY A 44 16.93 6.92 -1.21
CA GLY A 44 17.54 7.27 0.08
C GLY A 44 16.83 8.39 0.88
N SER A 45 15.75 8.99 0.37
CA SER A 45 15.01 10.07 1.06
C SER A 45 14.10 9.61 2.22
N ALA A 46 14.24 8.36 2.66
CA ALA A 46 13.43 7.72 3.71
C ALA A 46 11.96 7.39 3.33
N LYS A 47 11.63 7.32 2.02
CA LYS A 47 10.30 6.87 1.56
C LYS A 47 9.88 5.52 2.14
N SER A 48 10.76 4.53 2.09
CA SER A 48 10.48 3.18 2.63
C SER A 48 10.28 3.20 4.14
N THR A 49 11.00 4.07 4.87
CA THR A 49 10.77 4.26 6.30
C THR A 49 9.39 4.83 6.58
N LEU A 50 9.01 5.88 5.84
CA LEU A 50 7.66 6.47 5.97
C LEU A 50 6.58 5.46 5.60
N MET A 51 6.77 4.72 4.50
CA MET A 51 5.86 3.65 4.09
C MET A 51 5.69 2.58 5.18
N ASN A 52 6.77 2.17 5.83
CA ASN A 52 6.71 1.16 6.88
C ASN A 52 5.90 1.66 8.10
N ILE A 53 6.03 2.95 8.45
CA ILE A 53 5.24 3.53 9.55
C ILE A 53 3.78 3.70 9.14
N VAL A 54 3.48 4.29 7.97
CA VAL A 54 2.11 4.40 7.45
C VAL A 54 1.46 3.03 7.34
N GLY A 55 2.25 2.04 6.91
CA GLY A 55 1.82 0.64 6.75
C GLY A 55 1.77 -0.15 8.05
N CYS A 56 2.04 0.45 9.20
CA CYS A 56 2.11 -0.26 10.50
C CYS A 56 3.08 -1.45 10.50
N MET A 57 4.12 -1.46 9.64
CA MET A 57 5.20 -2.47 9.62
C MET A 57 6.33 -2.11 10.58
N ASP A 58 6.45 -0.83 10.92
CA ASP A 58 7.37 -0.28 11.92
C ASP A 58 6.63 0.78 12.72
N THR A 59 7.18 1.20 13.85
CA THR A 59 6.61 2.23 14.71
C THR A 59 7.50 3.48 14.71
N ALA A 60 6.89 4.66 14.87
CA ALA A 60 7.62 5.89 15.13
C ALA A 60 8.25 5.84 16.53
N ASP A 61 9.39 6.52 16.70
CA ASP A 61 10.02 6.67 18.02
C ASP A 61 9.36 7.80 18.82
N THR A 62 8.88 8.86 18.14
CA THR A 62 8.08 9.95 18.72
C THR A 62 7.05 10.45 17.72
N GLY A 63 6.08 11.24 18.21
CA GLY A 63 4.96 11.74 17.43
C GLY A 63 3.68 10.93 17.63
N SER A 64 2.61 11.33 16.96
CA SER A 64 1.32 10.63 17.00
C SER A 64 0.91 10.19 15.59
N TYR A 65 0.29 9.00 15.51
CA TYR A 65 -0.24 8.46 14.26
C TYR A 65 -1.62 7.86 14.49
N GLN A 66 -2.60 8.38 13.76
CA GLN A 66 -3.96 7.84 13.72
C GLN A 66 -4.28 7.34 12.30
N LEU A 67 -4.85 6.14 12.21
CA LEU A 67 -5.34 5.52 10.98
C LEU A 67 -6.80 5.14 11.14
N ASP A 68 -7.67 5.76 10.33
CA ASP A 68 -9.11 5.49 10.32
C ASP A 68 -9.70 5.52 11.74
N GLY A 69 -9.38 6.60 12.48
CA GLY A 69 -9.81 6.85 13.85
C GLY A 69 -9.13 6.02 14.94
N ALA A 70 -8.24 5.08 14.59
CA ALA A 70 -7.50 4.28 15.57
C ALA A 70 -6.14 4.92 15.86
N GLU A 71 -5.79 5.08 17.16
CA GLU A 71 -4.46 5.55 17.59
C GLU A 71 -3.43 4.45 17.46
N ILE A 72 -2.49 4.60 16.51
CA ILE A 72 -1.50 3.57 16.15
C ILE A 72 -0.26 3.64 17.04
N SER A 73 0.16 4.85 17.45
CA SER A 73 1.45 5.07 18.13
C SER A 73 1.60 4.30 19.45
N ALA A 74 0.49 3.97 20.11
CA ALA A 74 0.48 3.23 21.39
C ALA A 74 0.23 1.71 21.23
N MET A 75 0.08 1.20 19.99
CA MET A 75 -0.26 -0.20 19.74
C MET A 75 0.95 -1.12 19.87
N LYS A 76 0.69 -2.34 20.37
CA LYS A 76 1.65 -3.45 20.37
C LYS A 76 1.62 -4.21 19.05
N ASP A 77 2.64 -5.03 18.78
CA ASP A 77 2.81 -5.78 17.53
C ASP A 77 1.59 -6.61 17.11
N ASP A 78 0.90 -7.25 18.05
CA ASP A 78 -0.32 -8.02 17.75
C ASP A 78 -1.45 -7.13 17.24
N GLN A 79 -1.63 -5.95 17.86
CA GLN A 79 -2.63 -4.96 17.45
C GLN A 79 -2.28 -4.34 16.08
N LEU A 80 -0.99 -4.02 15.86
CA LEU A 80 -0.50 -3.54 14.58
C LEU A 80 -0.71 -4.59 13.48
N THR A 81 -0.53 -5.88 13.79
CA THR A 81 -0.78 -6.98 12.86
C THR A 81 -2.25 -7.06 12.46
N GLN A 82 -3.16 -6.86 13.41
CA GLN A 82 -4.59 -6.79 13.12
C GLN A 82 -4.94 -5.58 12.24
N VAL A 83 -4.43 -4.39 12.59
CA VAL A 83 -4.63 -3.17 11.79
C VAL A 83 -4.13 -3.35 10.36
N ARG A 84 -2.91 -3.89 10.18
CA ARG A 84 -2.36 -4.18 8.84
C ARG A 84 -3.30 -5.07 8.03
N ASN A 85 -3.78 -6.14 8.65
CA ASN A 85 -4.65 -7.08 7.94
C ASN A 85 -6.01 -6.45 7.59
N GLU A 86 -6.61 -5.68 8.48
CA GLU A 86 -7.97 -5.16 8.33
C GLU A 86 -8.02 -3.85 7.52
N LYS A 87 -7.09 -2.92 7.77
CA LYS A 87 -7.17 -1.54 7.30
C LYS A 87 -6.24 -1.20 6.13
N ILE A 88 -5.24 -2.05 5.83
CA ILE A 88 -4.21 -1.71 4.85
C ILE A 88 -4.11 -2.76 3.75
N GLY A 89 -4.26 -2.33 2.51
CA GLY A 89 -3.98 -3.15 1.34
C GLY A 89 -2.62 -2.78 0.75
N PHE A 90 -1.63 -3.68 0.84
CA PHE A 90 -0.29 -3.44 0.32
C PHE A 90 -0.12 -3.89 -1.13
N ILE A 91 0.52 -3.02 -1.93
CA ILE A 91 0.88 -3.26 -3.32
C ILE A 91 2.36 -2.92 -3.49
N PHE A 92 3.19 -3.91 -3.82
CA PHE A 92 4.64 -3.79 -3.91
C PHE A 92 5.14 -3.82 -5.35
N GLN A 93 6.30 -3.22 -5.61
CA GLN A 93 6.98 -3.20 -6.90
C GLN A 93 7.21 -4.61 -7.47
N LYS A 94 7.58 -5.58 -6.64
CA LYS A 94 7.85 -6.99 -7.02
C LYS A 94 6.65 -7.90 -6.77
N TYR A 95 5.42 -7.39 -6.80
CA TYR A 95 4.14 -8.11 -6.66
C TYR A 95 3.99 -8.91 -5.37
N GLN A 96 5.05 -9.53 -4.84
CA GLN A 96 5.09 -10.36 -3.63
C GLN A 96 4.00 -11.47 -3.65
N LEU A 97 3.81 -12.09 -4.82
CA LEU A 97 2.91 -13.23 -4.96
C LEU A 97 3.57 -14.51 -4.46
N ILE A 98 2.78 -15.41 -3.88
CA ILE A 98 3.26 -16.72 -3.46
C ILE A 98 3.35 -17.62 -4.70
N PRO A 99 4.57 -18.05 -5.12
CA PRO A 99 4.77 -18.70 -6.42
C PRO A 99 4.03 -20.04 -6.57
N ARG A 100 3.80 -20.76 -5.45
CA ARG A 100 3.10 -22.06 -5.43
C ARG A 100 1.59 -21.94 -5.52
N TYR A 101 1.04 -20.75 -5.23
CA TYR A 101 -0.39 -20.50 -5.17
C TYR A 101 -0.90 -20.04 -6.53
N THR A 102 -2.15 -20.41 -6.82
CA THR A 102 -2.86 -19.86 -7.97
C THR A 102 -3.23 -18.39 -7.76
N VAL A 103 -3.71 -17.74 -8.80
CA VAL A 103 -4.27 -16.38 -8.73
C VAL A 103 -5.35 -16.31 -7.63
N LEU A 104 -6.32 -17.22 -7.66
CA LEU A 104 -7.39 -17.26 -6.65
C LEU A 104 -6.84 -17.41 -5.24
N GLN A 105 -5.90 -18.34 -5.03
CA GLN A 105 -5.31 -18.56 -3.71
C GLN A 105 -4.50 -17.37 -3.21
N ASN A 106 -3.77 -16.66 -4.09
CA ASN A 106 -3.06 -15.43 -3.74
C ASN A 106 -4.03 -14.33 -3.31
N ILE A 107 -5.14 -14.14 -4.04
CA ILE A 107 -6.12 -13.09 -3.78
C ILE A 107 -6.91 -13.39 -2.50
N CYS A 108 -7.31 -14.64 -2.26
CA CYS A 108 -8.11 -15.01 -1.08
C CYS A 108 -7.32 -15.00 0.24
N MET A 109 -5.98 -14.96 0.21
CA MET A 109 -5.13 -15.09 1.38
C MET A 109 -5.51 -14.15 2.53
N PRO A 110 -5.69 -12.83 2.34
CA PRO A 110 -6.00 -11.90 3.43
C PRO A 110 -7.32 -12.27 4.14
N VAL A 111 -8.32 -12.71 3.38
CA VAL A 111 -9.65 -13.08 3.89
C VAL A 111 -9.59 -14.39 4.68
N LEU A 112 -8.79 -15.35 4.20
CA LEU A 112 -8.56 -16.61 4.91
C LEU A 112 -7.84 -16.38 6.25
N ILE A 113 -6.86 -15.48 6.30
CA ILE A 113 -6.13 -15.10 7.53
C ILE A 113 -7.09 -14.48 8.55
N ARG A 114 -8.15 -13.78 8.10
CA ARG A 114 -9.21 -13.24 8.97
C ARG A 114 -10.17 -14.30 9.51
N GLY A 115 -10.01 -15.57 9.14
CA GLY A 115 -10.79 -16.69 9.64
C GLY A 115 -12.02 -17.06 8.78
N SER A 116 -12.21 -16.45 7.60
CA SER A 116 -13.26 -16.87 6.70
C SER A 116 -13.02 -18.30 6.22
N SER A 117 -14.08 -19.07 6.02
CA SER A 117 -13.98 -20.36 5.37
C SER A 117 -13.51 -20.20 3.92
N ARG A 118 -12.94 -21.26 3.36
CA ARG A 118 -12.46 -21.25 1.97
C ARG A 118 -13.55 -20.85 0.98
N ARG A 119 -14.75 -21.37 1.16
CA ARG A 119 -15.90 -21.08 0.29
C ARG A 119 -16.30 -19.61 0.35
N GLU A 120 -16.43 -19.05 1.54
CA GLU A 120 -16.76 -17.62 1.74
C GLU A 120 -15.68 -16.73 1.13
N ALA A 121 -14.39 -17.05 1.36
CA ALA A 121 -13.28 -16.32 0.78
C ALA A 121 -13.31 -16.33 -0.75
N GLU A 122 -13.53 -17.50 -1.38
CA GLU A 122 -13.64 -17.64 -2.83
C GLU A 122 -14.81 -16.82 -3.39
N GLU A 123 -15.99 -16.88 -2.76
CA GLU A 123 -17.17 -16.11 -3.16
C GLU A 123 -16.90 -14.58 -3.05
N GLN A 124 -16.29 -14.12 -1.98
CA GLN A 124 -15.93 -12.72 -1.76
C GLN A 124 -14.89 -12.22 -2.78
N CYS A 125 -13.91 -13.06 -3.14
CA CYS A 125 -12.86 -12.70 -4.07
C CYS A 125 -13.34 -12.54 -5.51
N MET A 126 -14.41 -13.23 -5.92
CA MET A 126 -14.85 -13.27 -7.31
C MET A 126 -15.28 -11.92 -7.86
N GLU A 127 -15.84 -11.04 -7.04
CA GLU A 127 -16.18 -9.67 -7.45
C GLU A 127 -14.92 -8.89 -7.84
N THR A 128 -13.91 -8.88 -6.97
CA THR A 128 -12.63 -8.20 -7.20
C THR A 128 -11.86 -8.81 -8.39
N ILE A 129 -11.91 -10.14 -8.55
CA ILE A 129 -11.29 -10.85 -9.68
C ILE A 129 -11.91 -10.40 -11.01
N ARG A 130 -13.24 -10.25 -11.07
CA ARG A 130 -13.93 -9.77 -12.28
C ARG A 130 -13.61 -8.31 -12.55
N LEU A 131 -13.65 -7.47 -11.53
CA LEU A 131 -13.34 -6.03 -11.63
C LEU A 131 -11.95 -5.81 -12.27
N LEU A 132 -10.97 -6.66 -11.93
CA LEU A 132 -9.60 -6.53 -12.41
C LEU A 132 -9.29 -7.38 -13.68
N GLY A 133 -10.31 -7.98 -14.31
CA GLY A 133 -10.16 -8.74 -15.55
C GLY A 133 -9.38 -10.04 -15.41
N LEU A 134 -9.40 -10.67 -14.21
CA LEU A 134 -8.62 -11.88 -13.90
C LEU A 134 -9.44 -13.18 -13.97
N GLY A 135 -10.71 -13.11 -14.40
CA GLY A 135 -11.65 -14.24 -14.36
C GLY A 135 -11.15 -15.52 -15.05
N GLU A 136 -10.51 -15.39 -16.22
CA GLU A 136 -9.95 -16.51 -16.96
C GLU A 136 -8.59 -17.01 -16.43
N ARG A 137 -8.03 -16.34 -15.44
CA ARG A 137 -6.68 -16.62 -14.88
C ARG A 137 -6.69 -17.20 -13.47
N VAL A 138 -7.86 -17.44 -12.90
CA VAL A 138 -8.02 -17.84 -11.47
C VAL A 138 -7.23 -19.09 -11.08
N THR A 139 -7.02 -20.04 -12.01
CA THR A 139 -6.27 -21.27 -11.79
C THR A 139 -4.79 -21.18 -12.16
N HIS A 140 -4.37 -20.09 -12.83
CA HIS A 140 -2.97 -19.90 -13.22
C HIS A 140 -2.08 -19.58 -12.01
N LYS A 141 -0.80 -19.94 -12.11
CA LYS A 141 0.25 -19.55 -11.15
C LYS A 141 0.93 -18.26 -11.60
N PRO A 142 1.62 -17.53 -10.69
CA PRO A 142 2.34 -16.30 -11.04
C PRO A 142 3.31 -16.46 -12.22
N SER A 143 3.99 -17.60 -12.35
CA SER A 143 4.91 -17.87 -13.46
C SER A 143 4.26 -17.97 -14.86
N GLU A 144 2.94 -18.09 -14.91
CA GLU A 144 2.15 -18.20 -16.15
C GLU A 144 1.51 -16.86 -16.55
N LEU A 145 1.82 -15.77 -15.81
CA LEU A 145 1.23 -14.45 -15.97
C LEU A 145 2.28 -13.44 -16.47
N SER A 146 1.83 -12.48 -17.29
CA SER A 146 2.63 -11.29 -17.59
C SER A 146 2.84 -10.42 -16.34
N GLY A 147 3.83 -9.51 -16.37
CA GLY A 147 4.09 -8.57 -15.26
C GLY A 147 2.85 -7.74 -14.87
N GLY A 148 2.13 -7.21 -15.86
CA GLY A 148 0.89 -6.47 -15.63
C GLY A 148 -0.22 -7.32 -15.01
N GLN A 149 -0.35 -8.60 -15.44
CA GLN A 149 -1.30 -9.52 -14.82
C GLN A 149 -0.91 -9.84 -13.36
N GLN A 150 0.39 -10.05 -13.09
CA GLN A 150 0.87 -10.25 -11.72
C GLN A 150 0.58 -9.02 -10.84
N GLN A 151 0.75 -7.81 -11.37
CA GLN A 151 0.44 -6.57 -10.65
C GLN A 151 -1.07 -6.45 -10.39
N ARG A 152 -1.93 -6.79 -11.36
CA ARG A 152 -3.39 -6.84 -11.16
C ARG A 152 -3.77 -7.86 -10.07
N VAL A 153 -3.09 -9.00 -9.98
CA VAL A 153 -3.30 -9.99 -8.89
C VAL A 153 -2.89 -9.41 -7.54
N ALA A 154 -1.76 -8.67 -7.46
CA ALA A 154 -1.32 -8.01 -6.24
C ALA A 154 -2.32 -6.92 -5.79
N ILE A 155 -2.85 -6.14 -6.75
CA ILE A 155 -3.90 -5.15 -6.50
C ILE A 155 -5.19 -5.83 -6.02
N ALA A 156 -5.62 -6.92 -6.67
CA ALA A 156 -6.79 -7.69 -6.25
C ALA A 156 -6.66 -8.21 -4.82
N ARG A 157 -5.50 -8.76 -4.48
CA ARG A 157 -5.20 -9.22 -3.12
C ARG A 157 -5.27 -8.10 -2.10
N ALA A 158 -4.80 -6.90 -2.46
CA ALA A 158 -4.87 -5.74 -1.59
C ALA A 158 -6.31 -5.26 -1.36
N LEU A 159 -7.16 -5.31 -2.40
CA LEU A 159 -8.53 -4.82 -2.38
C LEU A 159 -9.52 -5.75 -1.68
N VAL A 160 -9.33 -7.07 -1.78
CA VAL A 160 -10.34 -8.07 -1.38
C VAL A 160 -10.77 -7.93 0.07
N GLY A 161 -9.86 -7.46 0.93
CA GLY A 161 -10.13 -7.20 2.34
C GLY A 161 -10.94 -5.93 2.61
N ARG A 162 -11.29 -5.15 1.58
CA ARG A 162 -11.91 -3.82 1.69
C ARG A 162 -11.17 -2.93 2.69
N PRO A 163 -9.86 -2.70 2.47
CA PRO A 163 -9.05 -1.93 3.40
C PRO A 163 -9.48 -0.45 3.44
N SER A 164 -9.12 0.23 4.51
CA SER A 164 -9.32 1.68 4.64
C SER A 164 -8.40 2.47 3.70
N ILE A 165 -7.18 1.95 3.46
CA ILE A 165 -6.20 2.54 2.53
C ILE A 165 -5.53 1.48 1.66
N LEU A 166 -5.19 1.86 0.42
CA LEU A 166 -4.26 1.14 -0.44
C LEU A 166 -2.90 1.84 -0.37
N LEU A 167 -1.87 1.11 0.01
CA LEU A 167 -0.50 1.61 0.10
C LEU A 167 0.35 0.96 -0.99
N ALA A 168 0.75 1.74 -1.99
CA ALA A 168 1.46 1.27 -3.17
C ALA A 168 2.91 1.76 -3.20
N ASP A 169 3.87 0.82 -3.22
CA ASP A 169 5.29 1.11 -3.30
C ASP A 169 5.81 0.84 -4.71
N GLU A 170 6.15 1.92 -5.43
CA GLU A 170 6.68 1.86 -6.81
C GLU A 170 5.87 0.89 -7.72
N PRO A 171 4.53 1.03 -7.79
CA PRO A 171 3.67 -0.03 -8.33
C PRO A 171 3.86 -0.32 -9.81
N THR A 172 4.62 0.51 -10.53
CA THR A 172 4.94 0.34 -11.95
C THR A 172 6.42 0.13 -12.23
N GLY A 173 7.26 0.13 -11.19
CA GLY A 173 8.72 0.12 -11.35
C GLY A 173 9.31 -1.16 -11.96
N ALA A 174 8.54 -2.26 -12.04
CA ALA A 174 8.94 -3.51 -12.69
C ALA A 174 8.25 -3.74 -14.05
N LEU A 175 7.49 -2.76 -14.56
CA LEU A 175 6.68 -2.86 -15.78
C LEU A 175 7.27 -2.04 -16.93
N ASP A 176 6.98 -2.44 -18.15
CA ASP A 176 7.21 -1.57 -19.31
C ASP A 176 6.23 -0.37 -19.29
N SER A 177 6.57 0.66 -20.06
CA SER A 177 5.85 1.94 -20.04
C SER A 177 4.37 1.85 -20.47
N ALA A 178 3.99 0.89 -21.31
CA ALA A 178 2.61 0.72 -21.76
C ALA A 178 1.79 0.05 -20.66
N THR A 179 2.27 -1.10 -20.17
CA THR A 179 1.66 -1.84 -19.07
C THR A 179 1.61 -1.00 -17.79
N GLY A 180 2.66 -0.20 -17.52
CA GLY A 180 2.69 0.71 -16.37
C GLY A 180 1.58 1.75 -16.42
N ARG A 181 1.29 2.32 -17.59
CA ARG A 181 0.16 3.25 -17.77
C ARG A 181 -1.19 2.59 -17.49
N GLU A 182 -1.43 1.40 -18.01
CA GLU A 182 -2.68 0.66 -17.73
C GLU A 182 -2.88 0.43 -16.22
N VAL A 183 -1.79 0.14 -15.49
CA VAL A 183 -1.86 -0.05 -14.04
C VAL A 183 -2.13 1.29 -13.33
N LEU A 184 -1.57 2.41 -13.79
CA LEU A 184 -1.86 3.72 -13.20
C LEU A 184 -3.30 4.19 -13.48
N GLU A 185 -3.82 3.94 -14.68
CA GLU A 185 -5.22 4.18 -15.02
C GLU A 185 -6.15 3.36 -14.12
N LEU A 186 -5.79 2.10 -13.84
CA LEU A 186 -6.52 1.27 -12.87
C LEU A 186 -6.53 1.89 -11.46
N PHE A 187 -5.42 2.47 -10.98
CA PHE A 187 -5.42 3.19 -9.69
C PHE A 187 -6.37 4.38 -9.70
N VAL A 188 -6.43 5.14 -10.81
CA VAL A 188 -7.39 6.26 -10.95
C VAL A 188 -8.83 5.76 -10.91
N GLU A 189 -9.14 4.66 -11.61
CA GLU A 189 -10.47 4.03 -11.58
C GLU A 189 -10.83 3.58 -10.16
N LEU A 190 -9.93 2.90 -9.46
CA LEU A 190 -10.14 2.44 -8.10
C LEU A 190 -10.35 3.60 -7.13
N ASN A 191 -9.62 4.70 -7.30
CA ASN A 191 -9.83 5.90 -6.52
C ASN A 191 -11.20 6.53 -6.82
N GLY A 192 -11.61 6.58 -8.09
CA GLY A 192 -12.95 7.00 -8.50
C GLY A 192 -14.09 6.16 -7.89
N LEU A 193 -13.81 4.91 -7.51
CA LEU A 193 -14.72 4.05 -6.76
C LEU A 193 -14.70 4.30 -5.23
N GLY A 194 -13.96 5.32 -4.77
CA GLY A 194 -13.91 5.76 -3.37
C GLY A 194 -12.76 5.17 -2.54
N ASN A 195 -11.81 4.43 -3.16
CA ASN A 195 -10.65 3.94 -2.43
C ASN A 195 -9.68 5.08 -2.11
N THR A 196 -9.17 5.12 -0.89
CA THR A 196 -8.05 6.00 -0.51
C THR A 196 -6.74 5.35 -0.91
N ILE A 197 -5.89 6.09 -1.63
CA ILE A 197 -4.65 5.55 -2.18
C ILE A 197 -3.47 6.43 -1.74
N VAL A 198 -2.45 5.80 -1.15
CA VAL A 198 -1.15 6.43 -0.89
C VAL A 198 -0.11 5.71 -1.75
N MET A 199 0.42 6.39 -2.75
CA MET A 199 1.43 5.86 -3.67
C MET A 199 2.78 6.47 -3.37
N ILE A 200 3.80 5.64 -3.28
CA ILE A 200 5.19 6.06 -3.12
C ILE A 200 5.91 5.84 -4.45
N THR A 201 6.60 6.87 -4.93
CA THR A 201 7.36 6.78 -6.18
C THR A 201 8.53 7.78 -6.21
N HIS A 202 9.50 7.51 -7.07
CA HIS A 202 10.55 8.46 -7.43
C HIS A 202 10.33 9.08 -8.83
N ASP A 203 9.31 8.64 -9.57
CA ASP A 203 8.99 9.13 -10.91
C ASP A 203 7.89 10.21 -10.85
N GLU A 204 8.24 11.43 -11.29
CA GLU A 204 7.30 12.55 -11.36
C GLU A 204 6.13 12.29 -12.31
N LYS A 205 6.30 11.49 -13.36
CA LYS A 205 5.22 11.16 -14.30
C LYS A 205 4.19 10.26 -13.63
N VAL A 206 4.65 9.31 -12.81
CA VAL A 206 3.80 8.44 -12.01
C VAL A 206 3.06 9.24 -10.94
N ALA A 207 3.75 10.14 -10.23
CA ALA A 207 3.15 10.98 -9.20
C ALA A 207 2.00 11.87 -9.72
N ARG A 208 2.03 12.28 -11.00
CA ARG A 208 0.98 13.13 -11.61
C ARG A 208 -0.40 12.47 -11.76
N TYR A 209 -0.51 11.16 -11.56
CA TYR A 209 -1.80 10.47 -11.53
C TYR A 209 -2.57 10.70 -10.22
N ALA A 210 -1.87 11.12 -9.17
CA ALA A 210 -2.46 11.45 -7.88
C ALA A 210 -3.07 12.86 -7.86
N HIS A 211 -4.05 13.07 -7.00
CA HIS A 211 -4.68 14.38 -6.81
C HIS A 211 -3.76 15.38 -6.09
N ARG A 212 -2.94 14.87 -5.18
CA ARG A 212 -1.96 15.66 -4.42
C ARG A 212 -0.62 14.94 -4.40
N VAL A 213 0.44 15.73 -4.50
CA VAL A 213 1.82 15.23 -4.42
C VAL A 213 2.50 15.93 -3.24
N VAL A 214 3.11 15.16 -2.35
CA VAL A 214 4.02 15.64 -1.32
C VAL A 214 5.42 15.13 -1.63
N ARG A 215 6.45 15.90 -1.27
CA ARG A 215 7.84 15.53 -1.51
C ARG A 215 8.50 15.16 -0.18
N ILE A 216 9.28 14.07 -0.21
CA ILE A 216 10.13 13.70 0.92
C ILE A 216 11.60 13.84 0.51
N VAL A 217 12.35 14.64 1.28
CA VAL A 217 13.79 14.88 1.08
C VAL A 217 14.47 14.80 2.43
N ASP A 218 15.51 14.00 2.55
CA ASP A 218 16.32 13.83 3.76
C ASP A 218 15.49 13.57 5.04
N GLY A 219 14.37 12.87 4.89
CA GLY A 219 13.48 12.50 5.98
C GLY A 219 12.45 13.57 6.37
N GLU A 220 12.36 14.67 5.66
CA GLU A 220 11.38 15.74 5.86
C GLU A 220 10.33 15.75 4.76
N LEU A 221 9.05 15.99 5.10
CA LEU A 221 7.95 16.15 4.13
C LEU A 221 7.75 17.63 3.77
N HIS A 222 7.63 17.87 2.45
CA HIS A 222 7.36 19.19 1.89
C HIS A 222 6.11 19.09 0.99
N SER A 223 5.18 20.01 1.16
CA SER A 223 3.94 20.15 0.37
C SER A 223 4.14 21.01 -0.88
#